data_b5293f6ee042209d836ac36ffcb2bd86
#
_entry.id   b5293f6ee042209d836ac36ffcb2bd86
#
_cell.length_a   1.000
_cell.length_b   1.000
_cell.length_c   1.000
_cell.angle_alpha   90.00
_cell.angle_beta   90.00
_cell.angle_gamma   90.00
#
_symmetry.space_group_name_H-M   'P 1'
#
loop_
_entity.id
_entity.type
_entity.pdbx_description
1 polymer ?
#
loop_
_entity_poly.entity_id
_entity_poly.type
_entity_poly.pdbx_seq_one_letter_code
_entity_poly.pdbx_strand_id
1 'polypeptide(L)'
;MNRVIFLVDGFNLYHSLVQAQDHNGGYCVKWLDLHRLCLGYLHMVRRQAKSKVDMEAIHYFSASPTHRSKAKQSRHALYMTCLRSSGIKVHLGRFKKKTVECPLCHRNHLRHEEKETDVAIASELFEICQTNAADSVVIVSGDTDIAPAVKTCRRLFPDVFICFAFPYKRHNAELEQLCPGSFKMKCRSYLKHQYPDPLEIANGRNLAKPLEW
;
A
#
# COMPACT_ATOMS: atom_id res chain seq x y z
N MET A 1 2.12 18.46 17.51
CA MET A 1 2.87 17.46 16.74
C MET A 1 1.92 16.87 15.74
N ASN A 2 2.26 16.81 14.47
CA ASN A 2 1.32 16.36 13.42
C ASN A 2 1.33 14.82 13.35
N ARG A 3 0.17 14.21 13.52
CA ARG A 3 -0.04 12.76 13.49
C ARG A 3 -0.24 12.31 12.04
N VAL A 4 0.53 11.34 11.59
CA VAL A 4 0.52 10.85 10.21
C VAL A 4 0.02 9.42 10.15
N ILE A 5 -1.00 9.15 9.34
CA ILE A 5 -1.46 7.80 9.02
C ILE A 5 -1.17 7.49 7.55
N PHE A 6 -0.62 6.31 7.28
CA PHE A 6 -0.43 5.79 5.92
C PHE A 6 -1.52 4.79 5.57
N LEU A 7 -2.18 5.00 4.42
CA LEU A 7 -3.10 4.04 3.79
C LEU A 7 -2.40 3.43 2.57
N VAL A 8 -2.08 2.16 2.63
CA VAL A 8 -1.25 1.51 1.63
C VAL A 8 -2.07 0.55 0.79
N ASP A 9 -2.23 0.87 -0.48
CA ASP A 9 -2.77 -0.03 -1.50
C ASP A 9 -1.73 -1.12 -1.80
N GLY A 10 -1.98 -2.31 -1.30
CA GLY A 10 -1.06 -3.44 -1.40
C GLY A 10 -0.87 -3.94 -2.83
N PHE A 11 -1.89 -3.84 -3.69
CA PHE A 11 -1.77 -4.25 -5.10
C PHE A 11 -0.95 -3.24 -5.89
N ASN A 12 -1.22 -1.96 -5.73
CA ASN A 12 -0.48 -0.90 -6.41
C ASN A 12 1.00 -0.93 -5.99
N LEU A 13 1.27 -1.11 -4.69
CA LEU A 13 2.63 -1.30 -4.18
C LEU A 13 3.28 -2.58 -4.71
N TYR A 14 2.58 -3.73 -4.70
CA TYR A 14 3.12 -5.00 -5.19
C TYR A 14 3.55 -4.93 -6.66
N HIS A 15 2.72 -4.36 -7.52
CA HIS A 15 3.07 -4.17 -8.92
C HIS A 15 4.27 -3.23 -9.11
N SER A 16 4.40 -2.24 -8.26
CA SER A 16 5.58 -1.38 -8.22
C SER A 16 6.85 -2.13 -7.80
N LEU A 17 6.75 -3.02 -6.80
CA LEU A 17 7.87 -3.87 -6.37
C LEU A 17 8.32 -4.82 -7.47
N VAL A 18 7.39 -5.44 -8.21
CA VAL A 18 7.72 -6.28 -9.38
C VAL A 18 8.51 -5.48 -10.41
N GLN A 19 8.02 -4.31 -10.80
CA GLN A 19 8.73 -3.45 -11.76
C GLN A 19 10.10 -2.96 -11.23
N ALA A 20 10.20 -2.69 -9.93
CA ALA A 20 11.46 -2.31 -9.32
C ALA A 20 12.48 -3.45 -9.32
N GLN A 21 12.03 -4.68 -9.07
CA GLN A 21 12.88 -5.88 -9.12
C GLN A 21 13.43 -6.11 -10.54
N ASP A 22 12.57 -6.02 -11.55
CA ASP A 22 12.98 -6.18 -12.95
C ASP A 22 14.04 -5.15 -13.37
N HIS A 23 13.89 -3.89 -12.90
CA HIS A 23 14.83 -2.81 -13.21
C HIS A 23 16.16 -2.89 -12.44
N ASN A 24 16.18 -3.60 -11.32
CA ASN A 24 17.39 -3.77 -10.52
C ASN A 24 18.09 -5.11 -10.80
N GLY A 25 17.97 -5.66 -11.98
CA GLY A 25 18.64 -6.92 -12.35
C GLY A 25 18.15 -8.13 -11.56
N GLY A 26 16.89 -8.13 -11.11
CA GLY A 26 16.30 -9.25 -10.38
C GLY A 26 16.53 -9.24 -8.86
N TYR A 27 17.24 -8.24 -8.32
CA TYR A 27 17.42 -8.15 -6.86
C TYR A 27 16.06 -8.08 -6.14
N CYS A 28 15.90 -8.94 -5.14
CA CYS A 28 14.67 -9.01 -4.36
C CYS A 28 14.35 -7.68 -3.67
N VAL A 29 13.13 -7.19 -3.88
CA VAL A 29 12.57 -6.04 -3.17
C VAL A 29 11.24 -6.36 -2.49
N LYS A 30 10.76 -7.60 -2.61
CA LYS A 30 9.45 -8.03 -2.10
C LYS A 30 9.46 -8.32 -0.59
N TRP A 31 10.64 -8.53 -0.01
CA TRP A 31 10.81 -8.70 1.44
C TRP A 31 10.84 -7.34 2.16
N LEU A 32 9.95 -6.45 1.74
CA LEU A 32 9.93 -5.04 2.10
C LEU A 32 9.50 -4.81 3.54
N ASP A 33 10.34 -4.14 4.33
CA ASP A 33 9.97 -3.55 5.62
C ASP A 33 9.17 -2.25 5.36
N LEU A 34 7.85 -2.41 5.27
CA LEU A 34 6.95 -1.30 4.97
C LEU A 34 6.95 -0.24 6.08
N HIS A 35 7.13 -0.64 7.34
CA HIS A 35 7.20 0.28 8.45
C HIS A 35 8.40 1.23 8.31
N ARG A 36 9.59 0.67 8.08
CA ARG A 36 10.81 1.48 7.85
C ARG A 36 10.73 2.31 6.57
N LEU A 37 10.09 1.79 5.53
CA LEU A 37 9.87 2.54 4.30
C LEU A 37 9.03 3.79 4.57
N CYS A 38 7.89 3.67 5.26
CA CYS A 38 7.02 4.79 5.59
C CYS A 38 7.74 5.82 6.49
N LEU A 39 8.46 5.35 7.52
CA LEU A 39 9.32 6.21 8.34
C LEU A 39 10.31 7.01 7.50
N GLY A 40 10.94 6.39 6.52
CA GLY A 40 11.88 7.03 5.62
C GLY A 40 11.28 8.18 4.80
N TYR A 41 9.96 8.20 4.62
CA TYR A 41 9.24 9.23 3.86
C TYR A 41 8.54 10.29 4.74
N LEU A 42 8.55 10.17 6.05
CA LEU A 42 7.95 11.19 6.95
C LEU A 42 8.52 12.59 6.73
N HIS A 43 9.79 12.70 6.31
CA HIS A 43 10.39 14.00 5.99
C HIS A 43 9.66 14.73 4.85
N MET A 44 9.02 14.03 3.93
CA MET A 44 8.21 14.64 2.86
C MET A 44 6.95 15.29 3.43
N VAL A 45 6.26 14.59 4.35
CA VAL A 45 5.08 15.13 5.07
C VAL A 45 5.49 16.32 5.95
N ARG A 46 6.61 16.19 6.69
CA ARG A 46 7.14 17.29 7.52
C ARG A 46 7.36 18.58 6.76
N ARG A 47 7.83 18.49 5.51
CA ARG A 47 8.03 19.67 4.66
C ARG A 47 6.74 20.40 4.35
N GLN A 48 5.62 19.68 4.23
CA GLN A 48 4.29 20.24 3.96
C GLN A 48 3.63 20.75 5.26
N ALA A 49 3.67 19.94 6.31
CA ALA A 49 3.06 20.27 7.60
C ALA A 49 3.77 21.40 8.35
N LYS A 50 5.02 21.74 7.97
CA LYS A 50 5.88 22.75 8.64
C LYS A 50 5.98 22.56 10.15
N SER A 51 5.79 21.35 10.64
CA SER A 51 5.79 20.95 12.05
C SER A 51 6.50 19.62 12.24
N LYS A 52 6.77 19.25 13.51
CA LYS A 52 7.21 17.88 13.82
C LYS A 52 6.10 16.91 13.46
N VAL A 53 6.45 15.81 12.80
CA VAL A 53 5.52 14.75 12.41
C VAL A 53 5.84 13.46 13.17
N ASP A 54 4.82 12.68 13.48
CA ASP A 54 4.94 11.35 14.05
C ASP A 54 4.04 10.38 13.29
N MET A 55 4.48 9.14 13.16
CA MET A 55 3.72 8.11 12.50
C MET A 55 2.79 7.42 13.48
N GLU A 56 1.49 7.69 13.38
CA GLU A 56 0.46 7.13 14.24
C GLU A 56 0.13 5.69 13.88
N ALA A 57 -0.09 5.43 12.60
CA ALA A 57 -0.45 4.10 12.11
C ALA A 57 -0.12 3.90 10.63
N ILE A 58 -0.04 2.62 10.24
CA ILE A 58 -0.03 2.19 8.84
C ILE A 58 -1.16 1.17 8.66
N HIS A 59 -2.04 1.41 7.70
CA HIS A 59 -3.09 0.49 7.26
C HIS A 59 -2.70 -0.06 5.89
N TYR A 60 -2.64 -1.37 5.78
CA TYR A 60 -2.29 -2.07 4.54
C TYR A 60 -3.50 -2.83 4.02
N PHE A 61 -3.91 -2.52 2.80
CA PHE A 61 -5.08 -3.09 2.14
C PHE A 61 -4.65 -4.06 1.06
N SER A 62 -5.20 -5.27 1.08
CA SER A 62 -4.89 -6.31 0.09
C SER A 62 -6.04 -7.33 0.03
N ALA A 63 -5.93 -8.36 -0.80
CA ALA A 63 -6.89 -9.45 -0.82
C ALA A 63 -6.19 -10.81 -0.81
N SER A 64 -6.79 -11.78 -0.15
CA SER A 64 -6.24 -13.15 -0.06
C SER A 64 -6.26 -13.84 -1.42
N PRO A 65 -5.12 -14.27 -1.99
CA PRO A 65 -5.03 -14.83 -3.33
C PRO A 65 -5.47 -16.31 -3.39
N THR A 66 -6.70 -16.60 -2.93
CA THR A 66 -7.25 -17.97 -2.80
C THR A 66 -7.31 -18.74 -4.11
N HIS A 67 -7.31 -18.02 -5.24
CA HIS A 67 -7.30 -18.58 -6.60
C HIS A 67 -5.90 -18.96 -7.12
N ARG A 68 -4.85 -18.63 -6.39
CA ARG A 68 -3.46 -18.89 -6.76
C ARG A 68 -2.96 -20.20 -6.15
N SER A 69 -1.80 -20.68 -6.61
CA SER A 69 -1.16 -21.88 -6.06
C SER A 69 -0.91 -21.78 -4.56
N LYS A 70 -0.88 -22.91 -3.86
CA LYS A 70 -0.61 -22.97 -2.41
C LYS A 70 0.68 -22.23 -2.03
N ALA A 71 1.76 -22.38 -2.82
CA ALA A 71 3.00 -21.67 -2.60
C ALA A 71 2.83 -20.14 -2.63
N LYS A 72 2.04 -19.60 -3.57
CA LYS A 72 1.75 -18.15 -3.64
C LYS A 72 0.88 -17.71 -2.45
N GLN A 73 -0.10 -18.52 -2.04
CA GLN A 73 -0.91 -18.24 -0.86
C GLN A 73 -0.06 -18.21 0.41
N SER A 74 0.85 -19.18 0.59
CA SER A 74 1.74 -19.25 1.75
C SER A 74 2.69 -18.05 1.82
N ARG A 75 3.28 -17.65 0.69
CA ARG A 75 4.14 -16.44 0.63
C ARG A 75 3.36 -15.17 0.99
N HIS A 76 2.14 -15.02 0.48
CA HIS A 76 1.29 -13.88 0.85
C HIS A 76 0.96 -13.89 2.35
N ALA A 77 0.55 -15.04 2.90
CA ALA A 77 0.25 -15.18 4.32
C ALA A 77 1.47 -14.88 5.20
N LEU A 78 2.65 -15.34 4.81
CA LEU A 78 3.92 -15.02 5.48
C LEU A 78 4.16 -13.52 5.52
N TYR A 79 4.02 -12.82 4.38
CA TYR A 79 4.21 -11.38 4.34
C TYR A 79 3.19 -10.62 5.20
N MET A 80 1.91 -11.05 5.19
CA MET A 80 0.90 -10.48 6.10
C MET A 80 1.28 -10.67 7.58
N THR A 81 1.90 -11.80 7.92
CA THR A 81 2.43 -12.03 9.28
C THR A 81 3.55 -11.05 9.61
N CYS A 82 4.50 -10.83 8.69
CA CYS A 82 5.57 -9.84 8.87
C CYS A 82 5.01 -8.42 9.08
N LEU A 83 4.03 -8.01 8.26
CA LEU A 83 3.40 -6.70 8.40
C LEU A 83 2.74 -6.53 9.79
N ARG A 84 1.95 -7.51 10.22
CA ARG A 84 1.31 -7.48 11.54
C ARG A 84 2.31 -7.45 12.67
N SER A 85 3.41 -8.20 12.58
CA SER A 85 4.46 -8.19 13.60
C SER A 85 5.19 -6.85 13.70
N SER A 86 5.15 -6.04 12.64
CA SER A 86 5.67 -4.67 12.62
C SER A 86 4.64 -3.61 13.06
N GLY A 87 3.49 -4.02 13.62
CA GLY A 87 2.43 -3.12 14.09
C GLY A 87 1.52 -2.57 12.98
N ILE A 88 1.59 -3.10 11.76
CA ILE A 88 0.77 -2.65 10.64
C ILE A 88 -0.62 -3.28 10.71
N LYS A 89 -1.67 -2.48 10.61
CA LYS A 89 -3.05 -2.94 10.52
C LYS A 89 -3.32 -3.47 9.11
N VAL A 90 -3.59 -4.76 8.98
CA VAL A 90 -3.80 -5.43 7.69
C VAL A 90 -5.27 -5.70 7.46
N HIS A 91 -5.81 -5.11 6.40
CA HIS A 91 -7.18 -5.28 5.92
C HIS A 91 -7.17 -6.20 4.70
N LEU A 92 -7.91 -7.31 4.77
CA LEU A 92 -7.95 -8.30 3.68
C LEU A 92 -9.34 -8.37 3.06
N GLY A 93 -9.44 -7.90 1.84
CA GLY A 93 -10.57 -8.15 0.96
C GLY A 93 -10.54 -9.55 0.33
N ARG A 94 -11.33 -9.74 -0.69
CA ARG A 94 -11.51 -11.05 -1.36
C ARG A 94 -11.44 -10.94 -2.87
N PHE A 95 -11.11 -12.04 -3.52
CA PHE A 95 -11.27 -12.21 -4.97
C PHE A 95 -12.63 -12.82 -5.29
N LYS A 96 -13.34 -12.22 -6.26
CA LYS A 96 -14.54 -12.82 -6.85
C LYS A 96 -14.21 -13.40 -8.22
N LYS A 97 -14.77 -14.57 -8.49
CA LYS A 97 -14.73 -15.17 -9.83
C LYS A 97 -15.72 -14.44 -10.73
N LYS A 98 -15.26 -14.11 -11.94
CA LYS A 98 -16.07 -13.49 -12.99
C LYS A 98 -15.82 -14.22 -14.30
N THR A 99 -16.87 -14.67 -14.94
CA THR A 99 -16.79 -15.18 -16.30
C THR A 99 -16.83 -14.00 -17.26
N VAL A 100 -15.83 -13.91 -18.15
CA VAL A 100 -15.72 -12.86 -19.16
C VAL A 100 -15.66 -13.53 -20.52
N GLU A 101 -16.57 -13.17 -21.41
CA GLU A 101 -16.55 -13.60 -22.80
C GLU A 101 -15.47 -12.81 -23.57
N CYS A 102 -14.67 -13.53 -24.35
CA CYS A 102 -13.70 -12.91 -25.25
C CYS A 102 -14.42 -12.27 -26.44
N PRO A 103 -14.27 -10.97 -26.71
CA PRO A 103 -14.98 -10.31 -27.81
C PRO A 103 -14.53 -10.79 -29.21
N LEU A 104 -13.37 -11.46 -29.30
CA LEU A 104 -12.82 -11.95 -30.57
C LEU A 104 -13.21 -13.40 -30.90
N CYS A 105 -13.21 -14.28 -29.90
CA CYS A 105 -13.45 -15.72 -30.12
C CYS A 105 -14.67 -16.28 -29.40
N HIS A 106 -15.44 -15.44 -28.70
CA HIS A 106 -16.64 -15.76 -27.92
C HIS A 106 -16.45 -16.86 -26.87
N ARG A 107 -15.20 -17.20 -26.53
CA ARG A 107 -14.91 -18.17 -25.47
C ARG A 107 -14.99 -17.50 -24.12
N ASN A 108 -15.59 -18.20 -23.17
CA ASN A 108 -15.65 -17.77 -21.80
C ASN A 108 -14.31 -18.02 -21.06
N HIS A 109 -13.79 -16.98 -20.44
CA HIS A 109 -12.60 -17.04 -19.59
C HIS A 109 -12.96 -16.70 -18.15
N LEU A 110 -12.42 -17.49 -17.22
CA LEU A 110 -12.56 -17.20 -15.79
C LEU A 110 -11.53 -16.16 -15.38
N ARG A 111 -11.96 -14.99 -14.95
CA ARG A 111 -11.14 -13.98 -14.31
C ARG A 111 -11.40 -13.95 -12.81
N HIS A 112 -10.39 -13.53 -12.07
CA HIS A 112 -10.51 -13.25 -10.65
C HIS A 112 -10.26 -11.75 -10.48
N GLU A 113 -11.30 -11.04 -10.09
CA GLU A 113 -11.24 -9.60 -9.81
C GLU A 113 -11.11 -9.42 -8.30
N GLU A 114 -10.18 -8.60 -7.92
CA GLU A 114 -10.10 -8.09 -6.55
C GLU A 114 -11.30 -7.19 -6.29
N LYS A 115 -11.86 -7.27 -5.10
CA LYS A 115 -13.02 -6.50 -4.68
C LYS A 115 -12.79 -5.95 -3.27
N GLU A 116 -13.41 -4.80 -3.03
CA GLU A 116 -13.52 -4.19 -1.72
C GLU A 116 -12.31 -3.36 -1.28
N THR A 117 -11.10 -3.49 -1.89
CA THR A 117 -9.89 -2.78 -1.43
C THR A 117 -10.04 -1.25 -1.55
N ASP A 118 -10.47 -0.74 -2.72
CA ASP A 118 -10.62 0.71 -2.93
C ASP A 118 -11.70 1.29 -2.02
N VAL A 119 -12.81 0.55 -1.85
CA VAL A 119 -13.89 0.93 -0.94
C VAL A 119 -13.39 0.91 0.51
N ALA A 120 -12.58 -0.07 0.90
CA ALA A 120 -12.01 -0.14 2.24
C ALA A 120 -11.03 1.02 2.51
N ILE A 121 -10.18 1.38 1.53
CA ILE A 121 -9.30 2.55 1.63
C ILE A 121 -10.13 3.84 1.76
N ALA A 122 -11.18 3.98 0.94
CA ALA A 122 -12.06 5.14 0.97
C ALA A 122 -12.80 5.26 2.32
N SER A 123 -13.30 4.15 2.85
CA SER A 123 -13.99 4.10 4.14
C SER A 123 -13.06 4.45 5.30
N GLU A 124 -11.85 3.89 5.31
CA GLU A 124 -10.84 4.18 6.32
C GLU A 124 -10.38 5.63 6.27
N LEU A 125 -10.18 6.18 5.05
CA LEU A 125 -9.85 7.60 4.89
C LEU A 125 -10.94 8.49 5.50
N PHE A 126 -12.21 8.17 5.23
CA PHE A 126 -13.33 8.93 5.78
C PHE A 126 -13.40 8.82 7.31
N GLU A 127 -13.22 7.62 7.86
CA GLU A 127 -13.20 7.36 9.30
C GLU A 127 -12.09 8.15 10.01
N ILE A 128 -10.86 8.13 9.46
CA ILE A 128 -9.73 8.90 9.99
C ILE A 128 -10.06 10.40 10.03
N CYS A 129 -10.61 10.94 8.94
CA CYS A 129 -10.98 12.35 8.89
C CYS A 129 -12.11 12.68 9.86
N GLN A 130 -13.16 11.86 9.91
CA GLN A 130 -14.33 12.07 10.76
C GLN A 130 -14.00 12.00 12.26
N THR A 131 -13.11 11.09 12.65
CA THR A 131 -12.72 10.89 14.05
C THR A 131 -11.53 11.77 14.47
N ASN A 132 -11.00 12.56 13.55
CA ASN A 132 -9.78 13.35 13.77
C ASN A 132 -8.61 12.49 14.30
N ALA A 133 -8.47 11.27 13.75
CA ALA A 133 -7.43 10.32 14.16
C ALA A 133 -6.03 10.74 13.68
N ALA A 134 -5.93 11.56 12.63
CA ALA A 134 -4.68 12.08 12.10
C ALA A 134 -4.82 13.49 11.57
N ASP A 135 -3.72 14.24 11.61
CA ASP A 135 -3.60 15.58 11.03
C ASP A 135 -3.14 15.51 9.55
N SER A 136 -2.52 14.39 9.18
CA SER A 136 -2.08 14.11 7.80
C SER A 136 -2.35 12.66 7.42
N VAL A 137 -2.85 12.44 6.20
CA VAL A 137 -3.04 11.10 5.63
C VAL A 137 -2.22 10.98 4.35
N VAL A 138 -1.40 9.94 4.26
CA VAL A 138 -0.58 9.61 3.10
C VAL A 138 -1.14 8.36 2.43
N ILE A 139 -1.66 8.49 1.22
CA ILE A 139 -2.18 7.37 0.44
C ILE A 139 -1.08 6.84 -0.48
N VAL A 140 -0.66 5.60 -0.25
CA VAL A 140 0.38 4.94 -1.06
C VAL A 140 -0.30 4.20 -2.21
N SER A 141 -0.64 4.91 -3.26
CA SER A 141 -1.26 4.41 -4.49
C SER A 141 -1.08 5.39 -5.65
N GLY A 142 -1.26 4.93 -6.86
CA GLY A 142 -1.40 5.73 -8.09
C GLY A 142 -2.73 5.45 -8.79
N ASP A 143 -3.67 4.79 -8.09
CA ASP A 143 -4.98 4.44 -8.64
C ASP A 143 -5.97 5.60 -8.53
N THR A 144 -6.62 5.92 -9.64
CA THR A 144 -7.60 7.01 -9.73
C THR A 144 -8.94 6.68 -9.12
N ASP A 145 -9.25 5.40 -8.88
CA ASP A 145 -10.54 4.98 -8.33
C ASP A 145 -10.75 5.50 -6.90
N ILE A 146 -9.66 5.89 -6.21
CA ILE A 146 -9.69 6.53 -4.90
C ILE A 146 -9.98 8.05 -4.98
N ALA A 147 -9.81 8.68 -6.15
CA ALA A 147 -9.94 10.14 -6.29
C ALA A 147 -11.28 10.72 -5.81
N PRO A 148 -12.46 10.10 -6.04
CA PRO A 148 -13.74 10.61 -5.56
C PRO A 148 -13.79 10.72 -4.02
N ALA A 149 -13.25 9.70 -3.31
CA ALA A 149 -13.19 9.71 -1.85
C ALA A 149 -12.28 10.83 -1.34
N VAL A 150 -11.11 11.00 -1.95
CA VAL A 150 -10.17 12.07 -1.60
C VAL A 150 -10.77 13.46 -1.84
N LYS A 151 -11.43 13.67 -2.99
CA LYS A 151 -12.16 14.94 -3.28
C LYS A 151 -13.18 15.26 -2.21
N THR A 152 -13.95 14.25 -1.78
CA THR A 152 -14.97 14.39 -0.74
C THR A 152 -14.35 14.71 0.62
N CYS A 153 -13.33 13.96 1.06
CA CYS A 153 -12.67 14.20 2.34
C CYS A 153 -12.01 15.58 2.40
N ARG A 154 -11.32 16.01 1.34
CA ARG A 154 -10.71 17.35 1.28
C ARG A 154 -11.74 18.49 1.36
N ARG A 155 -12.94 18.28 0.83
CA ARG A 155 -14.02 19.27 0.91
C ARG A 155 -14.66 19.32 2.30
N LEU A 156 -14.86 18.17 2.94
CA LEU A 156 -15.54 18.06 4.24
C LEU A 156 -14.59 18.29 5.42
N PHE A 157 -13.31 17.96 5.27
CA PHE A 157 -12.30 18.03 6.32
C PHE A 157 -11.06 18.81 5.83
N PRO A 158 -11.19 20.12 5.59
CA PRO A 158 -10.12 20.92 4.96
C PRO A 158 -8.84 21.03 5.82
N ASP A 159 -8.94 20.80 7.13
CA ASP A 159 -7.81 20.85 8.06
C ASP A 159 -6.95 19.61 8.02
N VAL A 160 -7.43 18.49 7.46
CA VAL A 160 -6.64 17.27 7.29
C VAL A 160 -5.81 17.36 6.00
N PHE A 161 -4.50 17.29 6.14
CA PHE A 161 -3.62 17.25 4.98
C PHE A 161 -3.64 15.87 4.35
N ILE A 162 -4.07 15.77 3.08
CA ILE A 162 -4.09 14.51 2.33
C ILE A 162 -3.14 14.61 1.15
N CYS A 163 -2.24 13.63 1.00
CA CYS A 163 -1.34 13.55 -0.14
C CYS A 163 -1.13 12.10 -0.60
N PHE A 164 -0.63 11.94 -1.83
CA PHE A 164 -0.23 10.65 -2.38
C PHE A 164 1.28 10.45 -2.26
N ALA A 165 1.67 9.24 -1.89
CA ALA A 165 3.01 8.71 -2.08
C ALA A 165 2.96 7.72 -3.24
N PHE A 166 3.31 8.17 -4.45
CA PHE A 166 3.23 7.33 -5.64
C PHE A 166 4.31 6.25 -5.60
N PRO A 167 3.95 4.96 -5.56
CA PRO A 167 4.91 3.88 -5.70
C PRO A 167 5.73 4.02 -6.99
N TYR A 168 6.90 3.44 -7.02
CA TYR A 168 7.79 3.52 -8.17
C TYR A 168 7.07 3.12 -9.46
N LYS A 169 7.14 3.98 -10.50
CA LYS A 169 6.40 3.86 -11.78
C LYS A 169 4.87 3.81 -11.68
N ARG A 170 4.30 4.31 -10.59
CA ARG A 170 2.85 4.42 -10.39
C ARG A 170 2.39 5.87 -10.23
N HIS A 171 3.19 6.81 -10.73
CA HIS A 171 2.83 8.23 -10.71
C HIS A 171 1.59 8.49 -11.58
N ASN A 172 0.68 9.31 -11.04
CA ASN A 172 -0.51 9.78 -11.73
C ASN A 172 -0.63 11.30 -11.61
N ALA A 173 -0.70 11.99 -12.75
CA ALA A 173 -0.72 13.45 -12.80
C ALA A 173 -2.05 14.04 -12.28
N GLU A 174 -3.18 13.35 -12.50
CA GLU A 174 -4.48 13.79 -11.99
C GLU A 174 -4.49 13.80 -10.46
N LEU A 175 -3.98 12.73 -9.84
CA LEU A 175 -3.88 12.63 -8.38
C LEU A 175 -2.87 13.63 -7.80
N GLU A 176 -1.77 13.90 -8.50
CA GLU A 176 -0.80 14.93 -8.10
C GLU A 176 -1.41 16.33 -8.12
N GLN A 177 -2.22 16.65 -9.15
CA GLN A 177 -2.96 17.91 -9.22
C GLN A 177 -4.05 17.99 -8.14
N LEU A 178 -4.74 16.87 -7.88
CA LEU A 178 -5.75 16.80 -6.84
C LEU A 178 -5.17 17.08 -5.45
N CYS A 179 -3.98 16.56 -5.15
CA CYS A 179 -3.32 16.66 -3.86
C CYS A 179 -1.91 17.28 -4.00
N PRO A 180 -1.78 18.60 -4.04
CA PRO A 180 -0.48 19.27 -4.00
C PRO A 180 0.32 18.86 -2.75
N GLY A 181 1.60 18.54 -2.94
CA GLY A 181 2.46 17.99 -1.88
C GLY A 181 2.62 16.48 -1.95
N SER A 182 1.95 15.82 -2.90
CA SER A 182 2.22 14.42 -3.25
C SER A 182 3.66 14.21 -3.74
N PHE A 183 4.19 13.00 -3.59
CA PHE A 183 5.58 12.70 -3.90
C PHE A 183 5.75 11.30 -4.49
N LYS A 184 6.90 11.08 -5.16
CA LYS A 184 7.24 9.80 -5.81
C LYS A 184 8.17 8.98 -4.93
N MET A 185 7.85 7.73 -4.70
CA MET A 185 8.74 6.78 -4.04
C MET A 185 9.82 6.31 -5.02
N LYS A 186 11.06 6.18 -4.52
CA LYS A 186 12.21 5.81 -5.35
C LYS A 186 12.47 4.31 -5.25
N CYS A 187 12.83 3.67 -6.36
CA CYS A 187 13.20 2.26 -6.42
C CYS A 187 14.28 1.90 -5.38
N ARG A 188 15.34 2.72 -5.24
CA ARG A 188 16.40 2.53 -4.24
C ARG A 188 15.90 2.48 -2.79
N SER A 189 14.74 3.08 -2.49
CA SER A 189 14.16 3.03 -1.14
C SER A 189 13.65 1.64 -0.82
N TYR A 190 13.16 0.90 -1.80
CA TYR A 190 12.75 -0.50 -1.62
C TYR A 190 13.93 -1.40 -1.27
N LEU A 191 15.06 -1.23 -1.98
CA LEU A 191 16.29 -1.98 -1.66
C LEU A 191 16.81 -1.68 -0.26
N LYS A 192 16.76 -0.41 0.15
CA LYS A 192 17.26 0.03 1.45
C LYS A 192 16.42 -0.49 2.63
N HIS A 193 15.14 -0.65 2.45
CA HIS A 193 14.20 -0.99 3.53
C HIS A 193 13.68 -2.42 3.36
N GLN A 194 14.55 -3.41 3.54
CA GLN A 194 14.18 -4.82 3.55
C GLN A 194 14.16 -5.32 5.00
N TYR A 195 13.26 -6.25 5.31
CA TYR A 195 13.34 -6.99 6.57
C TYR A 195 14.67 -7.73 6.68
N PRO A 196 15.19 -7.97 7.89
CA PRO A 196 16.28 -8.92 8.09
C PRO A 196 15.85 -10.33 7.65
N ASP A 197 16.81 -11.17 7.33
CA ASP A 197 16.57 -12.56 6.99
C ASP A 197 17.46 -13.47 7.85
N PRO A 198 16.88 -14.19 8.79
CA PRO A 198 15.45 -14.23 9.15
C PRO A 198 14.95 -12.98 9.90
N LEU A 199 13.63 -12.72 9.81
CA LEU A 199 12.94 -11.75 10.66
C LEU A 199 12.52 -12.42 11.98
N GLU A 200 13.04 -11.97 13.10
CA GLU A 200 12.57 -12.37 14.40
C GLU A 200 11.33 -11.57 14.81
N ILE A 201 10.28 -12.26 15.25
CA ILE A 201 9.03 -11.65 15.73
C ILE A 201 8.83 -11.86 17.24
N ALA A 202 7.95 -11.07 17.86
CA ALA A 202 7.79 -10.93 19.30
C ALA A 202 7.61 -12.24 20.10
N ASN A 203 7.21 -13.34 19.49
CA ASN A 203 7.07 -14.65 20.13
C ASN A 203 8.33 -15.54 20.00
N GLY A 204 9.47 -14.97 19.63
CA GLY A 204 10.74 -15.70 19.40
C GLY A 204 10.78 -16.53 18.12
N ARG A 205 9.76 -16.41 17.25
CA ARG A 205 9.67 -17.15 16.00
C ARG A 205 10.43 -16.41 14.91
N ASN A 206 11.22 -17.17 14.13
CA ASN A 206 11.96 -16.65 12.98
C ASN A 206 11.18 -16.89 11.68
N LEU A 207 11.02 -15.84 10.90
CA LEU A 207 10.37 -15.86 9.58
C LEU A 207 11.45 -15.67 8.51
N ALA A 208 11.71 -16.72 7.72
CA ALA A 208 12.68 -16.65 6.63
C ALA A 208 12.06 -16.08 5.37
N LYS A 209 12.86 -15.30 4.63
CA LYS A 209 12.48 -14.82 3.30
C LYS A 209 12.29 -16.01 2.34
N PRO A 210 11.19 -16.03 1.57
CA PRO A 210 11.01 -17.06 0.53
C PRO A 210 12.13 -17.04 -0.50
N LEU A 211 12.64 -18.22 -0.87
CA LEU A 211 13.75 -18.37 -1.84
C LEU A 211 13.42 -17.80 -3.23
N GLU A 212 12.13 -17.79 -3.59
CA GLU A 212 11.66 -17.28 -4.89
C GLU A 212 11.42 -15.74 -4.93
N TRP A 213 11.87 -15.05 -3.91
CA TRP A 213 11.73 -13.59 -3.83
C TRP A 213 13.04 -12.87 -4.10
#